data_65d6eb64d51af2abefc26a0cadbb64da
#
_entry.id   65d6eb64d51af2abefc26a0cadbb64da
#
_cell.length_a   1.000
_cell.length_b   1.000
_cell.length_c   1.000
_cell.angle_alpha   90.00
_cell.angle_beta   90.00
_cell.angle_gamma   90.00
#
_symmetry.space_group_name_H-M   'P 1'
#
loop_
_entity.id
_entity.type
_entity.pdbx_description
1 polymer ?
#
loop_
_entity_poly.entity_id
_entity_poly.type
_entity_poly.pdbx_seq_one_letter_code
_entity_poly.pdbx_strand_id
1 'polypeptide(L)'
;MSDVVHLIFSEAHSLGDWLVETRRALHRIPEPGNEEHETSAAICAGLDELHIPYTQIKTAVVGLLEGAGPGRCVALRADMDALPIEEPADRPYASLHRGYMHACGHDAHMTVALGVARLLSAHRQHFDGAVKFLFQPAEETTGGARPMIEAGCLENPHVDLVLGLHVTPDRPAGHIEVKPGPFYGASDNLHIVIHGKSAHAAYPEQGIDAIVVAAAVIQALQTLVSRSISALDSAVITIGKIQGGRRNNIIADEVILTGTIRTLSEDVRRFLCSKVTEVCTQTAVAFGASCEVQIQPSYPVLVNDEEATELVRNTATELLGATKVHLRAKPVLGVEDFAYYLRERPGTFWHLGCGRPEAVSALHSPEFDIDEACLPVGVAVQAASALRYLQKNHD
;
A
#
# COMPACT_ATOMS: atom_id res chain seq x y z
N MET A 1 32.33 6.51 -5.08
CA MET A 1 30.95 6.12 -4.63
C MET A 1 30.65 6.62 -3.21
N SER A 2 31.51 6.34 -2.20
CA SER A 2 31.29 6.79 -0.82
C SER A 2 31.09 8.31 -0.69
N ASP A 3 31.87 9.11 -1.39
CA ASP A 3 31.84 10.58 -1.26
C ASP A 3 30.54 11.20 -1.77
N VAL A 4 29.96 10.70 -2.88
CA VAL A 4 28.69 11.20 -3.43
C VAL A 4 27.50 10.82 -2.52
N VAL A 5 27.54 9.62 -1.96
CA VAL A 5 26.46 9.14 -1.06
C VAL A 5 26.44 9.94 0.25
N HIS A 6 27.61 10.28 0.81
CA HIS A 6 27.70 11.14 1.99
C HIS A 6 27.33 12.60 1.70
N LEU A 7 27.67 13.11 0.51
CA LEU A 7 27.21 14.43 0.06
C LEU A 7 25.68 14.49 -0.01
N ILE A 8 25.04 13.51 -0.65
CA ILE A 8 23.59 13.36 -0.73
C ILE A 8 22.94 13.36 0.66
N PHE A 9 23.54 12.66 1.63
CA PHE A 9 23.04 12.64 3.01
C PHE A 9 23.07 14.02 3.66
N SER A 10 24.20 14.73 3.53
CA SER A 10 24.35 16.08 4.08
C SER A 10 23.39 17.08 3.44
N GLU A 11 23.26 17.03 2.12
CA GLU A 11 22.36 17.93 1.38
C GLU A 11 20.88 17.64 1.68
N ALA A 12 20.48 16.36 1.81
CA ALA A 12 19.13 16.00 2.22
C ALA A 12 18.77 16.62 3.59
N HIS A 13 19.71 16.63 4.53
CA HIS A 13 19.50 17.27 5.84
C HIS A 13 19.42 18.80 5.74
N SER A 14 20.14 19.41 4.79
CA SER A 14 20.06 20.85 4.55
C SER A 14 18.70 21.30 3.98
N LEU A 15 17.93 20.37 3.41
CA LEU A 15 16.56 20.61 2.94
C LEU A 15 15.51 20.55 4.07
N GLY A 16 15.89 20.30 5.33
CA GLY A 16 14.98 20.01 6.43
C GLY A 16 13.80 20.98 6.55
N ASP A 17 14.05 22.29 6.59
CA ASP A 17 12.99 23.30 6.70
C ASP A 17 12.04 23.25 5.50
N TRP A 18 12.57 23.16 4.28
CA TRP A 18 11.77 23.05 3.06
C TRP A 18 10.92 21.77 3.05
N LEU A 19 11.46 20.64 3.51
CA LEU A 19 10.72 19.38 3.60
C LEU A 19 9.55 19.50 4.58
N VAL A 20 9.76 20.12 5.74
CA VAL A 20 8.70 20.37 6.72
C VAL A 20 7.61 21.27 6.14
N GLU A 21 7.98 22.37 5.49
CA GLU A 21 7.03 23.31 4.87
C GLU A 21 6.22 22.60 3.76
N THR A 22 6.88 21.83 2.90
CA THR A 22 6.26 21.05 1.81
C THR A 22 5.29 20.01 2.37
N ARG A 23 5.71 19.22 3.36
CA ARG A 23 4.84 18.23 4.02
C ARG A 23 3.60 18.88 4.61
N ARG A 24 3.75 19.97 5.33
CA ARG A 24 2.62 20.68 5.97
C ARG A 24 1.70 21.34 4.96
N ALA A 25 2.24 21.79 3.81
CA ALA A 25 1.42 22.31 2.72
C ALA A 25 0.54 21.20 2.11
N LEU A 26 1.11 20.03 1.83
CA LEU A 26 0.38 18.86 1.34
C LEU A 26 -0.61 18.32 2.37
N HIS A 27 -0.23 18.28 3.64
CA HIS A 27 -1.11 17.84 4.74
C HIS A 27 -2.39 18.67 4.85
N ARG A 28 -2.37 19.94 4.47
CA ARG A 28 -3.53 20.84 4.51
C ARG A 28 -4.56 20.60 3.43
N ILE A 29 -4.21 19.89 2.34
CA ILE A 29 -5.08 19.67 1.19
C ILE A 29 -5.36 18.17 0.96
N PRO A 30 -5.77 17.39 1.99
CA PRO A 30 -6.04 15.96 1.84
C PRO A 30 -7.29 15.75 0.97
N GLU A 31 -7.17 14.90 -0.04
CA GLU A 31 -8.24 14.58 -0.98
C GLU A 31 -8.44 13.07 -1.06
N PRO A 32 -9.69 12.58 -1.24
CA PRO A 32 -9.96 11.16 -1.36
C PRO A 32 -9.43 10.58 -2.67
N GLY A 33 -9.25 9.27 -2.70
CA GLY A 33 -8.74 8.55 -3.85
C GLY A 33 -9.54 8.79 -5.13
N ASN A 34 -8.83 9.08 -6.22
CA ASN A 34 -9.29 9.52 -7.54
C ASN A 34 -9.85 10.96 -7.61
N GLU A 35 -9.77 11.73 -6.55
CA GLU A 35 -10.20 13.15 -6.49
C GLU A 35 -9.06 14.08 -6.05
N GLU A 36 -7.80 13.64 -6.11
CA GLU A 36 -6.59 14.34 -5.65
C GLU A 36 -6.18 15.47 -6.63
N HIS A 37 -7.08 16.42 -6.89
CA HIS A 37 -6.87 17.47 -7.90
C HIS A 37 -5.93 18.57 -7.40
N GLU A 38 -6.11 19.07 -6.19
CA GLU A 38 -5.24 20.09 -5.59
C GLU A 38 -3.87 19.51 -5.28
N THR A 39 -3.84 18.27 -4.77
CA THR A 39 -2.61 17.52 -4.52
C THR A 39 -1.81 17.32 -5.81
N SER A 40 -2.46 16.87 -6.89
CA SER A 40 -1.85 16.72 -8.21
C SER A 40 -1.29 18.04 -8.72
N ALA A 41 -2.04 19.14 -8.59
CA ALA A 41 -1.59 20.46 -8.98
C ALA A 41 -0.36 20.94 -8.19
N ALA A 42 -0.33 20.67 -6.87
CA ALA A 42 0.81 21.00 -6.03
C ALA A 42 2.07 20.19 -6.41
N ILE A 43 1.92 18.92 -6.73
CA ILE A 43 3.00 18.07 -7.24
C ILE A 43 3.53 18.60 -8.58
N CYS A 44 2.63 18.91 -9.52
CA CYS A 44 3.01 19.49 -10.83
C CYS A 44 3.79 20.79 -10.64
N ALA A 45 3.33 21.69 -9.78
CA ALA A 45 4.04 22.94 -9.48
C ALA A 45 5.45 22.68 -8.92
N GLY A 46 5.59 21.70 -8.01
CA GLY A 46 6.91 21.30 -7.47
C GLY A 46 7.85 20.74 -8.54
N LEU A 47 7.34 19.98 -9.51
CA LEU A 47 8.13 19.47 -10.63
C LEU A 47 8.48 20.58 -11.63
N ASP A 48 7.57 21.55 -11.88
CA ASP A 48 7.82 22.73 -12.73
C ASP A 48 8.95 23.61 -12.17
N GLU A 49 8.96 23.85 -10.85
CA GLU A 49 10.07 24.59 -10.19
C GLU A 49 11.43 23.92 -10.41
N LEU A 50 11.45 22.58 -10.50
CA LEU A 50 12.66 21.79 -10.72
C LEU A 50 12.98 21.56 -12.20
N HIS A 51 12.16 22.08 -13.10
CA HIS A 51 12.23 21.84 -14.54
C HIS A 51 12.26 20.34 -14.91
N ILE A 52 11.47 19.53 -14.18
CA ILE A 52 11.28 18.11 -14.44
C ILE A 52 10.01 17.95 -15.29
N PRO A 53 10.11 17.47 -16.54
CA PRO A 53 8.95 17.17 -17.36
C PRO A 53 8.11 16.06 -16.72
N TYR A 54 6.79 16.15 -16.87
CA TYR A 54 5.86 15.17 -16.34
C TYR A 54 4.68 14.91 -17.28
N THR A 55 4.02 13.79 -17.05
CA THR A 55 2.76 13.42 -17.70
C THR A 55 1.70 13.19 -16.62
N GLN A 56 0.48 13.68 -16.83
CA GLN A 56 -0.64 13.39 -15.95
C GLN A 56 -1.50 12.26 -16.52
N ILE A 57 -1.94 11.35 -15.64
CA ILE A 57 -2.88 10.27 -15.94
C ILE A 57 -4.03 10.44 -14.94
N LYS A 58 -5.07 11.17 -15.32
CA LYS A 58 -6.11 11.67 -14.39
C LYS A 58 -5.46 12.52 -13.28
N THR A 59 -5.56 12.08 -12.02
CA THR A 59 -4.92 12.72 -10.86
C THR A 59 -3.48 12.24 -10.62
N ALA A 60 -3.06 11.11 -11.21
CA ALA A 60 -1.68 10.65 -11.13
C ALA A 60 -0.70 11.55 -11.88
N VAL A 61 0.52 11.70 -11.35
CA VAL A 61 1.60 12.47 -11.99
C VAL A 61 2.83 11.59 -12.15
N VAL A 62 3.39 11.54 -13.36
CA VAL A 62 4.61 10.80 -13.67
C VAL A 62 5.69 11.78 -14.09
N GLY A 63 6.60 12.13 -13.20
CA GLY A 63 7.78 12.96 -13.49
C GLY A 63 8.91 12.13 -14.08
N LEU A 64 9.72 12.73 -14.99
CA LEU A 64 10.90 12.09 -15.57
C LEU A 64 12.14 12.99 -15.45
N LEU A 65 13.10 12.59 -14.65
CA LEU A 65 14.40 13.24 -14.54
C LEU A 65 15.44 12.42 -15.30
N GLU A 66 15.96 12.96 -16.39
CA GLU A 66 17.04 12.36 -17.17
C GLU A 66 18.41 12.82 -16.62
N GLY A 67 19.36 11.87 -16.52
CA GLY A 67 20.73 12.11 -16.18
C GLY A 67 21.60 12.65 -17.35
N ALA A 68 22.91 12.49 -17.25
CA ALA A 68 23.88 13.03 -18.22
C ALA A 68 23.93 12.23 -19.54
N GLY A 69 23.58 10.95 -19.50
CA GLY A 69 23.65 10.05 -20.65
C GLY A 69 22.64 8.91 -20.56
N PRO A 70 22.59 8.04 -21.57
CA PRO A 70 21.70 6.87 -21.56
C PRO A 70 22.10 5.88 -20.46
N GLY A 71 21.13 5.21 -19.88
CA GLY A 71 21.36 4.25 -18.81
C GLY A 71 20.07 3.58 -18.33
N ARG A 72 20.12 3.00 -17.15
CA ARG A 72 18.97 2.37 -16.48
C ARG A 72 17.94 3.40 -16.03
N CYS A 73 16.74 2.93 -15.77
CA CYS A 73 15.68 3.76 -15.20
C CYS A 73 15.20 3.19 -13.86
N VAL A 74 15.18 4.04 -12.83
CA VAL A 74 14.60 3.74 -11.52
C VAL A 74 13.30 4.50 -11.34
N ALA A 75 12.23 3.82 -10.92
CA ALA A 75 11.01 4.49 -10.51
C ALA A 75 10.91 4.59 -8.99
N LEU A 76 10.48 5.77 -8.52
CA LEU A 76 10.21 6.06 -7.11
C LEU A 76 8.72 6.35 -6.95
N ARG A 77 8.02 5.56 -6.15
CA ARG A 77 6.57 5.70 -5.94
C ARG A 77 6.27 6.45 -4.65
N ALA A 78 5.32 7.35 -4.71
CA ALA A 78 4.64 7.96 -3.57
C ALA A 78 3.13 7.97 -3.84
N ASP A 79 2.36 7.47 -2.90
CA ASP A 79 0.91 7.59 -2.89
C ASP A 79 0.46 9.00 -2.52
N MET A 80 -0.79 9.38 -2.86
CA MET A 80 -1.25 10.77 -2.78
C MET A 80 -2.54 10.95 -2.00
N ASP A 81 -3.37 9.91 -1.92
CA ASP A 81 -4.72 10.00 -1.39
C ASP A 81 -4.78 10.12 0.14
N ALA A 82 -5.93 10.55 0.64
CA ALA A 82 -6.21 10.75 2.04
C ALA A 82 -7.45 9.98 2.48
N LEU A 83 -7.60 9.85 3.79
CA LEU A 83 -8.66 9.08 4.42
C LEU A 83 -9.81 9.97 4.89
N PRO A 84 -11.07 9.44 4.88
CA PRO A 84 -12.24 10.15 5.40
C PRO A 84 -12.25 10.15 6.95
N ILE A 85 -11.30 10.88 7.53
CA ILE A 85 -11.07 11.00 8.96
C ILE A 85 -11.08 12.48 9.33
N GLU A 86 -11.87 12.88 10.34
CA GLU A 86 -11.89 14.24 10.87
C GLU A 86 -10.65 14.46 11.74
N GLU A 87 -9.81 15.40 11.34
CA GLU A 87 -8.60 15.75 12.07
C GLU A 87 -8.89 16.72 13.21
N PRO A 88 -8.19 16.63 14.39
CA PRO A 88 -8.24 17.65 15.43
C PRO A 88 -7.80 19.03 14.92
N ALA A 89 -8.64 20.06 15.15
CA ALA A 89 -8.45 21.39 14.57
C ALA A 89 -7.36 22.24 15.26
N ASP A 90 -6.76 21.75 16.33
CA ASP A 90 -5.74 22.46 17.14
C ASP A 90 -4.33 22.35 16.58
N ARG A 91 -4.13 21.52 15.55
CA ARG A 91 -2.83 21.34 14.88
C ARG A 91 -2.54 22.56 13.98
N PRO A 92 -1.35 23.18 14.03
CA PRO A 92 -1.03 24.39 13.25
C PRO A 92 -1.11 24.23 11.73
N TYR A 93 -1.03 23.01 11.25
CA TYR A 93 -1.11 22.63 9.83
C TYR A 93 -2.26 21.66 9.54
N ALA A 94 -3.29 21.68 10.38
CA ALA A 94 -4.48 20.84 10.21
C ALA A 94 -5.09 20.99 8.82
N SER A 95 -5.78 19.92 8.41
CA SER A 95 -6.52 19.84 7.15
C SER A 95 -7.45 21.06 6.93
N LEU A 96 -7.44 21.59 5.73
CA LEU A 96 -8.41 22.59 5.26
C LEU A 96 -9.65 21.91 4.62
N HIS A 97 -9.58 20.61 4.33
CA HIS A 97 -10.65 19.79 3.78
C HIS A 97 -11.33 19.02 4.91
N ARG A 98 -12.36 19.61 5.48
CA ARG A 98 -13.09 19.03 6.60
C ARG A 98 -13.54 17.59 6.31
N GLY A 99 -13.29 16.68 7.26
CA GLY A 99 -13.64 15.27 7.14
C GLY A 99 -12.60 14.41 6.41
N TYR A 100 -11.46 15.01 5.99
CA TYR A 100 -10.35 14.29 5.37
C TYR A 100 -9.03 14.61 6.06
N MET A 101 -8.15 13.63 6.13
CA MET A 101 -6.83 13.74 6.75
C MET A 101 -5.84 12.79 6.09
N HIS A 102 -4.56 13.20 5.95
CA HIS A 102 -3.46 12.30 5.64
C HIS A 102 -3.09 11.44 6.87
N ALA A 103 -4.00 10.55 7.28
CA ALA A 103 -3.83 9.69 8.45
C ALA A 103 -3.02 8.42 8.17
N CYS A 104 -2.50 8.26 6.95
CA CYS A 104 -1.56 7.20 6.56
C CYS A 104 -0.15 7.73 6.21
N GLY A 105 0.03 9.06 6.18
CA GLY A 105 1.34 9.70 5.96
C GLY A 105 1.73 9.86 4.50
N HIS A 106 0.78 9.81 3.57
CA HIS A 106 1.05 9.99 2.13
C HIS A 106 1.60 11.38 1.81
N ASP A 107 1.27 12.40 2.61
CA ASP A 107 1.90 13.73 2.59
C ASP A 107 3.43 13.66 2.81
N ALA A 108 3.90 12.77 3.69
CA ALA A 108 5.32 12.54 3.90
C ALA A 108 5.95 11.76 2.72
N HIS A 109 5.23 10.78 2.14
CA HIS A 109 5.73 10.03 1.00
C HIS A 109 5.93 10.94 -0.22
N MET A 110 4.93 11.78 -0.54
CA MET A 110 5.04 12.79 -1.60
C MET A 110 6.19 13.78 -1.34
N THR A 111 6.31 14.23 -0.10
CA THR A 111 7.38 15.14 0.31
C THR A 111 8.76 14.53 0.13
N VAL A 112 8.93 13.25 0.52
CA VAL A 112 10.20 12.54 0.29
C VAL A 112 10.48 12.44 -1.20
N ALA A 113 9.50 12.07 -2.04
CA ALA A 113 9.67 11.97 -3.49
C ALA A 113 10.05 13.33 -4.13
N LEU A 114 9.40 14.42 -3.74
CA LEU A 114 9.76 15.78 -4.18
C LEU A 114 11.16 16.20 -3.68
N GLY A 115 11.51 15.83 -2.45
CA GLY A 115 12.85 16.06 -1.90
C GLY A 115 13.94 15.34 -2.70
N VAL A 116 13.68 14.07 -3.08
CA VAL A 116 14.57 13.32 -3.97
C VAL A 116 14.65 13.97 -5.34
N ALA A 117 13.51 14.40 -5.91
CA ALA A 117 13.48 15.11 -7.19
C ALA A 117 14.34 16.36 -7.16
N ARG A 118 14.20 17.19 -6.11
CA ARG A 118 15.00 18.41 -5.90
C ARG A 118 16.49 18.11 -5.79
N LEU A 119 16.84 17.11 -4.96
CA LEU A 119 18.23 16.73 -4.73
C LEU A 119 18.89 16.20 -6.02
N LEU A 120 18.23 15.24 -6.70
CA LEU A 120 18.77 14.62 -7.89
C LEU A 120 18.82 15.57 -9.10
N SER A 121 17.92 16.56 -9.20
CA SER A 121 17.97 17.61 -10.22
C SER A 121 19.24 18.41 -10.14
N ALA A 122 19.69 18.75 -8.94
CA ALA A 122 20.96 19.45 -8.73
C ALA A 122 22.17 18.59 -9.12
N HIS A 123 22.03 17.28 -9.09
CA HIS A 123 23.09 16.31 -9.35
C HIS A 123 22.93 15.55 -10.68
N ARG A 124 22.03 15.99 -11.58
CA ARG A 124 21.71 15.27 -12.84
C ARG A 124 22.93 14.98 -13.73
N GLN A 125 23.99 15.76 -13.61
CA GLN A 125 25.24 15.56 -14.36
C GLN A 125 26.13 14.46 -13.77
N HIS A 126 25.78 13.88 -12.64
CA HIS A 126 26.60 12.89 -11.92
C HIS A 126 26.09 11.46 -12.04
N PHE A 127 25.03 11.24 -12.83
CA PHE A 127 24.53 9.89 -13.13
C PHE A 127 24.03 9.80 -14.57
N ASP A 128 24.10 8.60 -15.13
CA ASP A 128 23.49 8.24 -16.40
C ASP A 128 22.14 7.54 -16.16
N GLY A 129 21.29 7.51 -17.19
CA GLY A 129 19.95 6.92 -17.10
C GLY A 129 18.89 7.92 -16.63
N ALA A 130 17.86 7.43 -15.97
CA ALA A 130 16.71 8.24 -15.58
C ALA A 130 16.12 7.84 -14.23
N VAL A 131 15.44 8.80 -13.58
CA VAL A 131 14.60 8.57 -12.42
C VAL A 131 13.18 9.01 -12.76
N LYS A 132 12.21 8.08 -12.63
CA LYS A 132 10.78 8.38 -12.70
C LYS A 132 10.22 8.58 -11.31
N PHE A 133 9.38 9.59 -11.16
CA PHE A 133 8.63 9.86 -9.94
C PHE A 133 7.16 9.50 -10.21
N LEU A 134 6.66 8.46 -9.54
CA LEU A 134 5.30 7.98 -9.69
C LEU A 134 4.46 8.47 -8.52
N PHE A 135 3.77 9.61 -8.69
CA PHE A 135 2.82 10.09 -7.70
C PHE A 135 1.48 9.43 -8.00
N GLN A 136 1.10 8.52 -7.12
CA GLN A 136 0.03 7.55 -7.35
C GLN A 136 -1.22 7.87 -6.53
N PRO A 137 -2.40 8.00 -7.15
CA PRO A 137 -3.67 8.19 -6.46
C PRO A 137 -4.23 6.89 -5.87
N ALA A 138 -5.26 7.02 -5.02
CA ALA A 138 -6.23 5.99 -4.67
C ALA A 138 -5.67 4.68 -4.09
N GLU A 139 -4.57 4.72 -3.32
CA GLU A 139 -4.01 3.54 -2.64
C GLU A 139 -5.03 2.94 -1.65
N GLU A 140 -5.67 3.80 -0.86
CA GLU A 140 -6.60 3.43 0.23
C GLU A 140 -8.00 3.00 -0.26
N THR A 141 -8.25 3.09 -1.56
CA THR A 141 -9.60 2.88 -2.11
C THR A 141 -9.64 1.82 -3.21
N THR A 142 -9.49 2.23 -4.46
CA THR A 142 -9.65 1.35 -5.63
C THR A 142 -8.34 0.78 -6.17
N GLY A 143 -7.21 1.29 -5.70
CA GLY A 143 -5.87 1.00 -6.20
C GLY A 143 -5.52 1.81 -7.46
N GLY A 144 -4.51 2.67 -7.35
CA GLY A 144 -4.02 3.50 -8.46
C GLY A 144 -2.85 2.88 -9.22
N ALA A 145 -2.12 1.94 -8.61
CA ALA A 145 -0.94 1.33 -9.24
C ALA A 145 -1.28 0.65 -10.57
N ARG A 146 -2.28 -0.22 -10.58
CA ARG A 146 -2.66 -0.97 -11.79
C ARG A 146 -3.11 -0.07 -12.94
N PRO A 147 -3.99 0.92 -12.77
CA PRO A 147 -4.32 1.89 -13.83
C PRO A 147 -3.12 2.67 -14.36
N MET A 148 -2.17 3.04 -13.50
CA MET A 148 -0.94 3.72 -13.93
C MET A 148 -0.05 2.81 -14.78
N ILE A 149 0.09 1.53 -14.39
CA ILE A 149 0.84 0.53 -15.16
C ILE A 149 0.18 0.31 -16.53
N GLU A 150 -1.13 0.12 -16.56
CA GLU A 150 -1.91 -0.04 -17.81
C GLU A 150 -1.80 1.20 -18.72
N ALA A 151 -1.62 2.40 -18.15
CA ALA A 151 -1.35 3.63 -18.89
C ALA A 151 0.13 3.79 -19.30
N GLY A 152 1.01 2.83 -18.97
CA GLY A 152 2.39 2.81 -19.43
C GLY A 152 3.39 3.58 -18.57
N CYS A 153 3.13 3.84 -17.28
CA CYS A 153 4.04 4.58 -16.40
C CYS A 153 5.41 3.91 -16.23
N LEU A 154 5.50 2.59 -16.48
CA LEU A 154 6.74 1.82 -16.43
C LEU A 154 7.49 1.75 -17.76
N GLU A 155 6.97 2.40 -18.81
CA GLU A 155 7.55 2.41 -20.16
C GLU A 155 7.98 3.82 -20.59
N ASN A 156 8.86 3.91 -21.55
CA ASN A 156 9.33 5.17 -22.15
C ASN A 156 9.90 6.22 -21.15
N PRO A 157 11.07 5.98 -20.53
CA PRO A 157 11.95 4.82 -20.67
C PRO A 157 11.42 3.61 -19.89
N HIS A 158 11.88 2.39 -20.28
CA HIS A 158 11.61 1.16 -19.53
C HIS A 158 12.18 1.27 -18.13
N VAL A 159 11.36 0.99 -17.12
CA VAL A 159 11.78 0.98 -15.72
C VAL A 159 12.44 -0.34 -15.37
N ASP A 160 13.65 -0.30 -14.85
CA ASP A 160 14.45 -1.49 -14.48
C ASP A 160 14.30 -1.85 -13.00
N LEU A 161 13.99 -0.87 -12.15
CA LEU A 161 13.80 -1.04 -10.70
C LEU A 161 12.71 -0.10 -10.19
N VAL A 162 11.87 -0.58 -9.27
CA VAL A 162 10.88 0.25 -8.59
C VAL A 162 11.17 0.27 -7.09
N LEU A 163 11.26 1.47 -6.50
CA LEU A 163 11.42 1.67 -5.06
C LEU A 163 10.21 2.42 -4.51
N GLY A 164 9.68 1.93 -3.38
CA GLY A 164 8.63 2.58 -2.62
C GLY A 164 8.96 2.58 -1.13
N LEU A 165 8.41 3.54 -0.40
CA LEU A 165 8.49 3.57 1.05
C LEU A 165 7.13 3.83 1.68
N HIS A 166 6.98 3.43 2.94
CA HIS A 166 5.87 3.84 3.77
C HIS A 166 6.39 4.30 5.14
N VAL A 167 5.85 5.38 5.67
CA VAL A 167 6.15 5.80 7.04
C VAL A 167 5.52 4.83 8.05
N THR A 168 6.23 4.55 9.13
CA THR A 168 5.69 3.68 10.20
C THR A 168 5.92 4.29 11.57
N PRO A 169 4.86 4.46 12.38
CA PRO A 169 4.99 4.93 13.75
C PRO A 169 5.60 3.88 14.70
N ASP A 170 5.66 2.61 14.27
CA ASP A 170 6.22 1.51 15.07
C ASP A 170 7.75 1.60 15.26
N ARG A 171 8.41 2.49 14.53
CA ARG A 171 9.84 2.75 14.60
C ARG A 171 10.13 4.22 14.91
N PRO A 172 11.15 4.53 15.70
CA PRO A 172 11.58 5.91 15.90
C PRO A 172 11.91 6.61 14.58
N ALA A 173 11.75 7.93 14.55
CA ALA A 173 12.07 8.73 13.38
C ALA A 173 13.50 8.47 12.85
N GLY A 174 13.62 8.31 11.54
CA GLY A 174 14.90 8.06 10.86
C GLY A 174 15.45 6.64 11.00
N HIS A 175 14.70 5.70 11.56
CA HIS A 175 15.02 4.29 11.48
C HIS A 175 14.42 3.68 10.19
N ILE A 176 15.11 2.71 9.63
CA ILE A 176 14.70 2.01 8.40
C ILE A 176 14.36 0.56 8.73
N GLU A 177 13.26 0.07 8.18
CA GLU A 177 12.93 -1.35 8.29
C GLU A 177 12.70 -1.93 6.89
N VAL A 178 13.39 -3.03 6.60
CA VAL A 178 13.33 -3.74 5.32
C VAL A 178 12.98 -5.21 5.53
N LYS A 179 12.44 -5.85 4.49
CA LYS A 179 12.18 -7.29 4.51
C LYS A 179 12.22 -7.86 3.08
N PRO A 180 13.15 -8.75 2.75
CA PRO A 180 13.11 -9.47 1.49
C PRO A 180 11.96 -10.48 1.46
N GLY A 181 11.46 -10.81 0.27
CA GLY A 181 10.34 -11.73 0.07
C GLY A 181 9.00 -11.12 0.51
N PRO A 182 8.01 -11.95 0.90
CA PRO A 182 6.68 -11.47 1.28
C PRO A 182 6.74 -10.44 2.41
N PHE A 183 6.13 -9.25 2.18
CA PHE A 183 6.14 -8.15 3.13
C PHE A 183 4.71 -7.75 3.54
N TYR A 184 3.79 -7.54 2.58
CA TYR A 184 2.36 -7.32 2.81
C TYR A 184 1.53 -8.46 2.21
N GLY A 185 0.35 -8.68 2.80
CA GLY A 185 -0.56 -9.72 2.36
C GLY A 185 -1.34 -9.36 1.11
N ALA A 186 -1.99 -10.38 0.53
CA ALA A 186 -3.05 -10.20 -0.45
C ALA A 186 -4.41 -10.07 0.25
N SER A 187 -5.36 -9.46 -0.44
CA SER A 187 -6.76 -9.39 -0.05
C SER A 187 -7.68 -9.78 -1.19
N ASP A 188 -8.78 -10.45 -0.85
CA ASP A 188 -9.92 -10.67 -1.72
C ASP A 188 -11.20 -10.40 -0.95
N ASN A 189 -12.17 -9.76 -1.61
CA ASN A 189 -13.48 -9.49 -1.01
C ASN A 189 -14.44 -10.65 -1.32
N LEU A 190 -15.16 -11.10 -0.28
CA LEU A 190 -16.16 -12.16 -0.38
C LEU A 190 -17.56 -11.55 -0.35
N HIS A 191 -18.40 -11.98 -1.28
CA HIS A 191 -19.83 -11.78 -1.27
C HIS A 191 -20.51 -13.12 -1.53
N ILE A 192 -21.29 -13.60 -0.55
CA ILE A 192 -21.92 -14.92 -0.57
C ILE A 192 -23.41 -14.72 -0.35
N VAL A 193 -24.24 -15.23 -1.25
CA VAL A 193 -25.70 -15.20 -1.14
C VAL A 193 -26.20 -16.62 -1.01
N ILE A 194 -26.91 -16.91 0.08
CA ILE A 194 -27.51 -18.22 0.36
C ILE A 194 -29.01 -18.09 0.15
N HIS A 195 -29.55 -18.94 -0.72
CA HIS A 195 -30.95 -18.98 -1.03
C HIS A 195 -31.58 -20.22 -0.42
N GLY A 196 -32.54 -19.98 0.46
CA GLY A 196 -33.38 -20.98 1.09
C GLY A 196 -34.84 -20.94 0.56
N LYS A 197 -35.77 -21.25 1.43
CA LYS A 197 -37.21 -21.22 1.13
C LYS A 197 -38.01 -20.75 2.35
N SER A 198 -38.78 -19.70 2.20
CA SER A 198 -39.59 -19.14 3.27
C SER A 198 -40.75 -20.10 3.65
N ALA A 199 -41.05 -20.16 4.93
CA ALA A 199 -42.16 -20.87 5.51
C ALA A 199 -42.55 -20.27 6.87
N HIS A 200 -43.68 -20.68 7.42
CA HIS A 200 -44.07 -20.34 8.78
C HIS A 200 -43.12 -21.04 9.78
N ALA A 201 -42.58 -20.30 10.74
CA ALA A 201 -41.57 -20.83 11.66
C ALA A 201 -42.03 -22.04 12.50
N ALA A 202 -43.34 -22.24 12.65
CA ALA A 202 -43.91 -23.41 13.31
C ALA A 202 -43.99 -24.69 12.42
N TYR A 203 -43.69 -24.54 11.12
CA TYR A 203 -43.73 -25.64 10.14
C TYR A 203 -42.44 -25.67 9.33
N PRO A 204 -41.28 -25.91 9.98
CA PRO A 204 -39.98 -25.80 9.35
C PRO A 204 -39.74 -26.80 8.21
N GLU A 205 -40.44 -27.93 8.21
CA GLU A 205 -40.38 -28.95 7.15
C GLU A 205 -40.91 -28.45 5.77
N GLN A 206 -41.61 -27.31 5.73
CA GLN A 206 -42.12 -26.71 4.50
C GLN A 206 -41.15 -25.69 3.87
N GLY A 207 -40.08 -25.32 4.61
CA GLY A 207 -39.08 -24.33 4.21
C GLY A 207 -37.68 -24.90 4.12
N ILE A 208 -36.75 -24.00 3.81
CA ILE A 208 -35.29 -24.22 3.91
C ILE A 208 -34.72 -22.98 4.59
N ASP A 209 -34.21 -23.13 5.80
CA ASP A 209 -33.76 -22.00 6.62
C ASP A 209 -32.37 -21.52 6.20
N ALA A 210 -32.33 -20.41 5.46
CA ALA A 210 -31.09 -19.82 4.99
C ALA A 210 -30.17 -19.36 6.14
N ILE A 211 -30.71 -19.04 7.33
CA ILE A 211 -29.87 -18.66 8.50
C ILE A 211 -29.14 -19.89 9.05
N VAL A 212 -29.82 -21.04 9.14
CA VAL A 212 -29.16 -22.29 9.57
C VAL A 212 -28.08 -22.70 8.59
N VAL A 213 -28.35 -22.60 7.29
CA VAL A 213 -27.36 -22.88 6.23
C VAL A 213 -26.19 -21.93 6.31
N ALA A 214 -26.42 -20.62 6.52
CA ALA A 214 -25.35 -19.64 6.68
C ALA A 214 -24.42 -19.94 7.86
N ALA A 215 -25.00 -20.36 9.00
CA ALA A 215 -24.21 -20.77 10.17
C ALA A 215 -23.30 -21.98 9.84
N ALA A 216 -23.82 -22.99 9.12
CA ALA A 216 -23.03 -24.14 8.67
C ALA A 216 -21.92 -23.74 7.69
N VAL A 217 -22.22 -22.87 6.72
CA VAL A 217 -21.23 -22.33 5.76
C VAL A 217 -20.11 -21.59 6.49
N ILE A 218 -20.42 -20.71 7.43
CA ILE A 218 -19.42 -19.97 8.20
C ILE A 218 -18.49 -20.93 8.94
N GLN A 219 -19.01 -21.95 9.61
CA GLN A 219 -18.23 -22.96 10.32
C GLN A 219 -17.36 -23.77 9.35
N ALA A 220 -17.90 -24.21 8.23
CA ALA A 220 -17.17 -24.98 7.23
C ALA A 220 -15.98 -24.16 6.65
N LEU A 221 -16.17 -22.87 6.37
CA LEU A 221 -15.11 -21.99 5.87
C LEU A 221 -13.90 -21.90 6.83
N GLN A 222 -14.13 -21.95 8.15
CA GLN A 222 -13.02 -21.91 9.12
C GLN A 222 -12.12 -23.16 9.02
N THR A 223 -12.64 -24.28 8.52
CA THR A 223 -11.84 -25.50 8.35
C THR A 223 -10.83 -25.38 7.20
N LEU A 224 -11.07 -24.50 6.22
CA LEU A 224 -10.13 -24.25 5.14
C LEU A 224 -8.79 -23.72 5.68
N VAL A 225 -8.83 -22.78 6.60
CA VAL A 225 -7.61 -22.23 7.23
C VAL A 225 -7.01 -23.23 8.21
N SER A 226 -7.82 -23.89 9.02
CA SER A 226 -7.29 -24.74 10.09
C SER A 226 -6.93 -26.16 9.67
N ARG A 227 -7.42 -26.68 8.52
CA ARG A 227 -7.27 -28.08 8.11
C ARG A 227 -6.85 -28.29 6.66
N SER A 228 -6.93 -27.26 5.79
CA SER A 228 -6.72 -27.45 4.35
C SER A 228 -5.47 -26.80 3.80
N ILE A 229 -4.84 -25.91 4.56
CA ILE A 229 -3.52 -25.32 4.25
C ILE A 229 -2.47 -25.77 5.28
N SER A 230 -1.19 -25.61 4.94
CA SER A 230 -0.10 -25.89 5.87
C SER A 230 -0.22 -25.03 7.12
N ALA A 231 0.08 -25.60 8.29
CA ALA A 231 0.13 -24.84 9.54
C ALA A 231 1.25 -23.77 9.56
N LEU A 232 2.19 -23.82 8.62
CA LEU A 232 3.25 -22.83 8.44
C LEU A 232 2.83 -21.68 7.50
N ASP A 233 1.74 -21.85 6.76
CA ASP A 233 1.18 -20.81 5.90
C ASP A 233 0.22 -19.92 6.68
N SER A 234 0.24 -18.63 6.35
CA SER A 234 -0.65 -17.65 6.99
C SER A 234 -1.81 -17.31 6.08
N ALA A 235 -3.02 -17.54 6.58
CA ALA A 235 -4.25 -17.10 5.92
C ALA A 235 -5.34 -16.78 6.95
N VAL A 236 -6.26 -15.90 6.55
CA VAL A 236 -7.45 -15.54 7.33
C VAL A 236 -8.65 -15.50 6.40
N ILE A 237 -9.75 -16.12 6.81
CA ILE A 237 -11.08 -15.94 6.20
C ILE A 237 -11.99 -15.33 7.25
N THR A 238 -12.43 -14.10 7.01
CA THR A 238 -13.30 -13.37 7.93
C THR A 238 -14.65 -13.10 7.25
N ILE A 239 -15.74 -13.49 7.90
CA ILE A 239 -17.08 -12.99 7.57
C ILE A 239 -17.34 -11.83 8.52
N GLY A 240 -17.28 -10.61 7.99
CA GLY A 240 -17.44 -9.36 8.75
C GLY A 240 -18.88 -8.89 8.89
N LYS A 241 -19.78 -9.37 8.00
CA LYS A 241 -21.18 -8.97 7.99
C LYS A 241 -22.08 -10.12 7.57
N ILE A 242 -23.22 -10.24 8.27
CA ILE A 242 -24.31 -11.15 7.94
C ILE A 242 -25.64 -10.39 7.94
N GLN A 243 -26.44 -10.59 6.91
CA GLN A 243 -27.78 -10.00 6.78
C GLN A 243 -28.76 -11.06 6.27
N GLY A 244 -29.92 -11.20 6.91
CA GLY A 244 -30.94 -12.13 6.48
C GLY A 244 -32.16 -12.15 7.39
N GLY A 245 -33.27 -12.74 6.87
CA GLY A 245 -34.54 -12.82 7.57
C GLY A 245 -35.31 -11.52 7.58
N ARG A 246 -36.65 -11.63 7.82
CA ARG A 246 -37.58 -10.49 7.80
C ARG A 246 -38.34 -10.32 9.12
N ARG A 247 -38.78 -11.45 9.72
CA ARG A 247 -39.53 -11.49 10.99
C ARG A 247 -39.19 -12.77 11.76
N ASN A 248 -39.33 -12.72 13.07
CA ASN A 248 -39.04 -13.85 13.98
C ASN A 248 -39.91 -15.10 13.78
N ASN A 249 -41.07 -14.98 13.12
CA ASN A 249 -41.98 -16.07 12.85
C ASN A 249 -42.04 -16.53 11.38
N ILE A 250 -41.03 -16.11 10.59
CA ILE A 250 -40.88 -16.50 9.17
C ILE A 250 -39.47 -17.07 8.98
N ILE A 251 -39.38 -18.27 8.42
CA ILE A 251 -38.09 -18.86 8.01
C ILE A 251 -37.47 -18.01 6.93
N ALA A 252 -36.19 -17.67 7.09
CA ALA A 252 -35.44 -16.82 6.15
C ALA A 252 -35.24 -17.56 4.82
N ASP A 253 -35.60 -16.90 3.74
CA ASP A 253 -35.41 -17.39 2.36
C ASP A 253 -34.07 -16.89 1.76
N GLU A 254 -33.39 -15.94 2.38
CA GLU A 254 -32.13 -15.41 1.91
C GLU A 254 -31.25 -14.96 3.07
N VAL A 255 -29.94 -15.21 2.94
CA VAL A 255 -28.89 -14.63 3.79
C VAL A 255 -27.72 -14.19 2.93
N ILE A 256 -27.23 -12.97 3.18
CA ILE A 256 -26.04 -12.39 2.55
C ILE A 256 -24.92 -12.34 3.57
N LEU A 257 -23.76 -12.88 3.20
CA LEU A 257 -22.52 -12.82 3.95
C LEU A 257 -21.50 -11.98 3.17
N THR A 258 -20.83 -11.03 3.82
CA THR A 258 -19.70 -10.33 3.23
C THR A 258 -18.48 -10.46 4.13
N GLY A 259 -17.31 -10.58 3.49
CA GLY A 259 -16.07 -10.84 4.22
C GLY A 259 -14.83 -10.64 3.38
N THR A 260 -13.70 -11.12 3.90
CA THR A 260 -12.41 -11.03 3.21
C THR A 260 -11.60 -12.30 3.36
N ILE A 261 -10.75 -12.59 2.36
CA ILE A 261 -9.65 -13.55 2.44
C ILE A 261 -8.35 -12.75 2.49
N ARG A 262 -7.45 -13.11 3.41
CA ARG A 262 -6.08 -12.56 3.51
C ARG A 262 -5.07 -13.67 3.45
N THR A 263 -3.99 -13.52 2.67
CA THR A 263 -2.93 -14.51 2.53
C THR A 263 -1.56 -13.86 2.35
N LEU A 264 -0.50 -14.63 2.59
CA LEU A 264 0.90 -14.22 2.36
C LEU A 264 1.55 -15.00 1.21
N SER A 265 0.76 -15.78 0.46
CA SER A 265 1.21 -16.60 -0.67
C SER A 265 0.12 -16.60 -1.76
N GLU A 266 0.52 -16.38 -3.00
CA GLU A 266 -0.38 -16.45 -4.15
C GLU A 266 -0.91 -17.87 -4.42
N ASP A 267 -0.13 -18.89 -4.07
CA ASP A 267 -0.57 -20.29 -4.20
C ASP A 267 -1.69 -20.60 -3.19
N VAL A 268 -1.49 -20.21 -1.93
CA VAL A 268 -2.52 -20.33 -0.89
C VAL A 268 -3.75 -19.49 -1.24
N ARG A 269 -3.57 -18.27 -1.79
CA ARG A 269 -4.66 -17.41 -2.25
C ARG A 269 -5.51 -18.11 -3.30
N ARG A 270 -4.89 -18.62 -4.38
CA ARG A 270 -5.60 -19.34 -5.46
C ARG A 270 -6.33 -20.56 -4.93
N PHE A 271 -5.68 -21.34 -4.08
CA PHE A 271 -6.27 -22.51 -3.45
C PHE A 271 -7.53 -22.11 -2.63
N LEU A 272 -7.43 -21.13 -1.73
CA LEU A 272 -8.51 -20.71 -0.87
C LEU A 272 -9.68 -20.11 -1.67
N CYS A 273 -9.43 -19.26 -2.66
CA CYS A 273 -10.49 -18.72 -3.51
C CYS A 273 -11.30 -19.82 -4.20
N SER A 274 -10.63 -20.85 -4.74
CA SER A 274 -11.30 -22.01 -5.33
C SER A 274 -12.10 -22.80 -4.29
N LYS A 275 -11.49 -23.09 -3.13
CA LYS A 275 -12.10 -23.93 -2.09
C LYS A 275 -13.24 -23.23 -1.35
N VAL A 276 -13.20 -21.93 -1.17
CA VAL A 276 -14.32 -21.16 -0.59
C VAL A 276 -15.58 -21.35 -1.41
N THR A 277 -15.49 -21.22 -2.74
CA THR A 277 -16.63 -21.41 -3.63
C THR A 277 -17.18 -22.85 -3.53
N GLU A 278 -16.29 -23.85 -3.56
CA GLU A 278 -16.67 -25.27 -3.46
C GLU A 278 -17.37 -25.56 -2.13
N VAL A 279 -16.75 -25.16 -0.99
CA VAL A 279 -17.29 -25.44 0.34
C VAL A 279 -18.64 -24.76 0.57
N CYS A 280 -18.79 -23.48 0.19
CA CYS A 280 -20.07 -22.78 0.31
C CYS A 280 -21.16 -23.48 -0.46
N THR A 281 -20.91 -23.81 -1.73
CA THR A 281 -21.90 -24.44 -2.61
C THR A 281 -22.28 -25.83 -2.12
N GLN A 282 -21.31 -26.68 -1.77
CA GLN A 282 -21.58 -28.05 -1.32
C GLN A 282 -22.30 -28.06 0.04
N THR A 283 -21.93 -27.17 0.94
CA THR A 283 -22.60 -27.03 2.25
C THR A 283 -24.07 -26.62 2.04
N ALA A 284 -24.35 -25.63 1.20
CA ALA A 284 -25.71 -25.20 0.92
C ALA A 284 -26.54 -26.35 0.31
N VAL A 285 -26.00 -27.09 -0.66
CA VAL A 285 -26.66 -28.25 -1.28
C VAL A 285 -26.98 -29.34 -0.27
N ALA A 286 -26.09 -29.62 0.69
CA ALA A 286 -26.30 -30.60 1.74
C ALA A 286 -27.54 -30.28 2.63
N PHE A 287 -27.92 -29.01 2.72
CA PHE A 287 -29.11 -28.55 3.44
C PHE A 287 -30.33 -28.30 2.52
N GLY A 288 -30.23 -28.62 1.22
CA GLY A 288 -31.27 -28.40 0.23
C GLY A 288 -31.39 -26.95 -0.26
N ALA A 289 -30.43 -26.11 0.07
CA ALA A 289 -30.33 -24.70 -0.35
C ALA A 289 -29.45 -24.55 -1.60
N SER A 290 -29.38 -23.34 -2.15
CA SER A 290 -28.36 -22.94 -3.13
C SER A 290 -27.52 -21.79 -2.61
N CYS A 291 -26.31 -21.62 -3.19
CA CYS A 291 -25.39 -20.60 -2.78
C CYS A 291 -24.65 -20.00 -3.99
N GLU A 292 -24.64 -18.69 -4.07
CA GLU A 292 -23.85 -17.93 -5.02
C GLU A 292 -22.64 -17.31 -4.29
N VAL A 293 -21.45 -17.46 -4.89
CA VAL A 293 -20.20 -16.93 -4.31
C VAL A 293 -19.52 -16.04 -5.33
N GLN A 294 -19.31 -14.80 -4.96
CA GLN A 294 -18.51 -13.84 -5.71
C GLN A 294 -17.25 -13.51 -4.91
N ILE A 295 -16.10 -13.72 -5.53
CA ILE A 295 -14.80 -13.35 -4.97
C ILE A 295 -14.23 -12.25 -5.87
N GLN A 296 -14.14 -11.05 -5.32
CA GLN A 296 -13.57 -9.91 -6.02
C GLN A 296 -12.10 -9.76 -5.60
N PRO A 297 -11.14 -10.02 -6.53
CA PRO A 297 -9.74 -9.80 -6.26
C PRO A 297 -9.47 -8.33 -5.91
N SER A 298 -8.71 -8.11 -4.84
CA SER A 298 -8.12 -6.84 -4.48
C SER A 298 -6.60 -6.94 -4.65
N TYR A 299 -5.80 -6.43 -3.72
CA TYR A 299 -4.36 -6.34 -3.88
C TYR A 299 -3.67 -7.71 -3.78
N PRO A 300 -2.63 -7.98 -4.61
CA PRO A 300 -1.82 -9.19 -4.52
C PRO A 300 -0.86 -9.14 -3.33
N VAL A 301 -0.18 -10.27 -3.07
CA VAL A 301 0.92 -10.29 -2.10
C VAL A 301 2.03 -9.35 -2.57
N LEU A 302 2.46 -8.44 -1.70
CA LEU A 302 3.65 -7.63 -1.95
C LEU A 302 4.88 -8.47 -1.60
N VAL A 303 5.68 -8.76 -2.62
CA VAL A 303 6.90 -9.56 -2.50
C VAL A 303 8.09 -8.73 -2.95
N ASN A 304 8.92 -8.33 -1.99
CA ASN A 304 10.13 -7.58 -2.25
C ASN A 304 11.20 -8.46 -2.92
N ASP A 305 11.85 -7.93 -3.93
CA ASP A 305 13.04 -8.50 -4.54
C ASP A 305 14.22 -8.48 -3.55
N GLU A 306 15.00 -9.56 -3.51
CA GLU A 306 16.08 -9.70 -2.54
C GLU A 306 17.23 -8.73 -2.81
N GLU A 307 17.66 -8.59 -4.08
CA GLU A 307 18.76 -7.69 -4.45
C GLU A 307 18.39 -6.22 -4.26
N ALA A 308 17.15 -5.85 -4.62
CA ALA A 308 16.64 -4.51 -4.39
C ALA A 308 16.54 -4.18 -2.89
N THR A 309 16.13 -5.15 -2.08
CA THR A 309 16.05 -4.99 -0.62
C THR A 309 17.45 -4.84 0.00
N GLU A 310 18.41 -5.65 -0.46
CA GLU A 310 19.80 -5.54 -0.01
C GLU A 310 20.45 -4.23 -0.45
N LEU A 311 20.12 -3.70 -1.63
CA LEU A 311 20.57 -2.38 -2.08
C LEU A 311 20.13 -1.29 -1.09
N VAL A 312 18.84 -1.24 -0.74
CA VAL A 312 18.32 -0.26 0.22
C VAL A 312 18.92 -0.48 1.61
N ARG A 313 18.97 -1.73 2.09
CA ARG A 313 19.55 -2.08 3.39
C ARG A 313 21.00 -1.63 3.53
N ASN A 314 21.82 -1.93 2.53
CA ASN A 314 23.24 -1.59 2.55
C ASN A 314 23.46 -0.07 2.46
N THR A 315 22.66 0.61 1.62
CA THR A 315 22.67 2.08 1.52
C THR A 315 22.29 2.72 2.84
N ALA A 316 21.18 2.30 3.45
CA ALA A 316 20.75 2.81 4.74
C ALA A 316 21.78 2.51 5.85
N THR A 317 22.39 1.33 5.85
CA THR A 317 23.41 0.96 6.85
C THR A 317 24.66 1.85 6.76
N GLU A 318 25.09 2.17 5.55
CA GLU A 318 26.26 3.08 5.34
C GLU A 318 25.94 4.51 5.81
N LEU A 319 24.72 5.00 5.52
CA LEU A 319 24.33 6.37 5.86
C LEU A 319 23.99 6.57 7.34
N LEU A 320 23.34 5.58 7.96
CA LEU A 320 22.72 5.74 9.27
C LEU A 320 23.42 4.93 10.37
N GLY A 321 24.24 3.97 10.00
CA GLY A 321 24.78 2.94 10.89
C GLY A 321 23.81 1.76 11.10
N ALA A 322 24.35 0.59 11.39
CA ALA A 322 23.61 -0.67 11.49
C ALA A 322 22.52 -0.67 12.59
N THR A 323 22.67 0.15 13.62
CA THR A 323 21.69 0.22 14.73
C THR A 323 20.36 0.84 14.36
N LYS A 324 20.29 1.60 13.25
CA LYS A 324 19.08 2.24 12.74
C LYS A 324 18.41 1.46 11.60
N VAL A 325 19.02 0.35 11.16
CA VAL A 325 18.50 -0.46 10.06
C VAL A 325 18.04 -1.82 10.58
N HIS A 326 16.75 -2.10 10.42
CA HIS A 326 16.10 -3.27 10.97
C HIS A 326 15.66 -4.23 9.88
N LEU A 327 15.92 -5.50 10.09
CA LEU A 327 15.34 -6.57 9.27
C LEU A 327 14.05 -7.05 9.94
N ARG A 328 12.90 -6.86 9.26
CA ARG A 328 11.62 -7.32 9.79
C ARG A 328 11.51 -8.83 9.71
N ALA A 329 11.24 -9.45 10.85
CA ALA A 329 11.20 -10.92 10.96
C ALA A 329 9.95 -11.53 10.28
N LYS A 330 8.79 -10.86 10.40
CA LYS A 330 7.50 -11.38 9.91
C LYS A 330 6.81 -10.38 9.00
N PRO A 331 6.15 -10.85 7.91
CA PRO A 331 5.29 -10.00 7.09
C PRO A 331 4.05 -9.55 7.87
N VAL A 332 3.28 -8.64 7.29
CA VAL A 332 1.98 -8.20 7.81
C VAL A 332 0.84 -8.67 6.89
N LEU A 333 -0.38 -8.72 7.43
CA LEU A 333 -1.58 -9.04 6.65
C LEU A 333 -2.32 -7.76 6.15
N GLY A 334 -1.75 -6.58 6.41
CA GLY A 334 -2.11 -5.36 5.69
C GLY A 334 -1.89 -5.56 4.18
N VAL A 335 -2.46 -4.70 3.37
CA VAL A 335 -2.32 -4.75 1.91
C VAL A 335 -1.74 -3.44 1.40
N GLU A 336 -1.11 -3.49 0.23
CA GLU A 336 -0.48 -2.34 -0.40
C GLU A 336 -0.47 -2.58 -1.92
N ASP A 337 -0.98 -1.64 -2.70
CA ASP A 337 -1.12 -1.79 -4.15
C ASP A 337 0.21 -1.61 -4.91
N PHE A 338 1.27 -1.13 -4.24
CA PHE A 338 2.64 -1.19 -4.74
C PHE A 338 3.04 -2.61 -5.20
N ALA A 339 2.38 -3.63 -4.66
CA ALA A 339 2.52 -5.01 -5.07
C ALA A 339 2.32 -5.22 -6.59
N TYR A 340 1.51 -4.40 -7.26
CA TYR A 340 1.33 -4.47 -8.71
C TYR A 340 2.60 -4.08 -9.46
N TYR A 341 3.33 -3.06 -9.03
CA TYR A 341 4.62 -2.68 -9.62
C TYR A 341 5.65 -3.81 -9.49
N LEU A 342 5.67 -4.49 -8.32
CA LEU A 342 6.60 -5.60 -8.07
C LEU A 342 6.28 -6.87 -8.86
N ARG A 343 5.09 -6.97 -9.45
CA ARG A 343 4.76 -8.02 -10.42
C ARG A 343 5.33 -7.76 -11.81
N GLU A 344 5.54 -6.49 -12.13
CA GLU A 344 6.01 -6.06 -13.45
C GLU A 344 7.53 -5.83 -13.47
N ARG A 345 8.10 -5.39 -12.35
CA ARG A 345 9.50 -5.00 -12.24
C ARG A 345 10.10 -5.46 -10.91
N PRO A 346 11.40 -5.81 -10.88
CA PRO A 346 12.09 -5.98 -9.59
C PRO A 346 12.02 -4.68 -8.79
N GLY A 347 11.97 -4.81 -7.47
CA GLY A 347 11.89 -3.64 -6.61
C GLY A 347 11.71 -3.98 -5.15
N THR A 348 11.65 -2.98 -4.32
CA THR A 348 11.43 -3.14 -2.88
C THR A 348 10.59 -2.02 -2.30
N PHE A 349 9.74 -2.40 -1.37
CA PHE A 349 8.99 -1.53 -0.49
C PHE A 349 9.60 -1.62 0.91
N TRP A 350 9.84 -0.49 1.55
CA TRP A 350 10.50 -0.44 2.84
C TRP A 350 9.84 0.56 3.77
N HIS A 351 10.06 0.43 5.09
CA HIS A 351 9.48 1.32 6.07
C HIS A 351 10.47 2.39 6.53
N LEU A 352 9.98 3.62 6.57
CA LEU A 352 10.64 4.76 7.20
C LEU A 352 10.01 5.00 8.58
N GLY A 353 10.76 4.83 9.65
CA GLY A 353 10.32 5.14 10.99
C GLY A 353 9.98 6.62 11.11
N CYS A 354 8.79 6.91 11.61
CA CYS A 354 8.26 8.26 11.86
C CYS A 354 7.71 8.44 13.28
N GLY A 355 7.89 7.42 14.14
CA GLY A 355 7.36 7.44 15.50
C GLY A 355 8.00 8.50 16.39
N ARG A 356 7.16 9.17 17.19
CA ARG A 356 7.55 10.14 18.21
C ARG A 356 7.81 9.40 19.54
N PRO A 357 8.87 9.72 20.30
CA PRO A 357 9.16 9.04 21.55
C PRO A 357 8.03 9.13 22.61
N GLU A 358 7.23 10.20 22.54
CA GLU A 358 6.23 10.55 23.56
C GLU A 358 4.77 10.35 23.14
N ALA A 359 4.52 9.97 21.87
CA ALA A 359 3.18 9.81 21.34
C ALA A 359 3.09 8.59 20.42
N VAL A 360 2.33 7.58 20.86
CA VAL A 360 1.98 6.44 20.00
C VAL A 360 0.71 6.82 19.24
N SER A 361 0.85 7.29 18.01
CA SER A 361 -0.28 7.50 17.12
C SER A 361 -0.30 6.36 16.08
N ALA A 362 -1.40 5.64 16.02
CA ALA A 362 -1.58 4.59 15.02
C ALA A 362 -1.93 5.20 13.66
N LEU A 363 -1.53 4.53 12.58
CA LEU A 363 -2.06 4.82 11.24
C LEU A 363 -3.59 4.73 11.27
N HIS A 364 -4.26 5.52 10.42
CA HIS A 364 -5.73 5.61 10.31
C HIS A 364 -6.42 6.12 11.59
N SER A 365 -5.69 6.83 12.46
CA SER A 365 -6.22 7.48 13.66
C SER A 365 -6.29 9.01 13.46
N PRO A 366 -7.29 9.70 14.01
CA PRO A 366 -7.35 11.18 14.00
C PRO A 366 -6.12 11.84 14.63
N GLU A 367 -5.49 11.16 15.60
CA GLU A 367 -4.29 11.63 16.30
C GLU A 367 -2.99 11.35 15.55
N PHE A 368 -3.05 10.62 14.41
CA PHE A 368 -1.85 10.29 13.66
C PHE A 368 -1.05 11.54 13.29
N ASP A 369 0.24 11.48 13.53
CA ASP A 369 1.21 12.49 13.09
C ASP A 369 2.62 11.87 13.08
N ILE A 370 3.50 12.45 12.32
CA ILE A 370 4.88 11.99 12.17
C ILE A 370 5.85 12.88 12.94
N ASP A 371 7.00 12.34 13.31
CA ASP A 371 8.18 13.13 13.60
C ASP A 371 8.85 13.51 12.27
N GLU A 372 8.73 14.78 11.90
CA GLU A 372 9.20 15.31 10.62
C GLU A 372 10.74 15.19 10.45
N ALA A 373 11.49 14.88 11.51
CA ALA A 373 12.90 14.54 11.43
C ALA A 373 13.19 13.29 10.58
N CYS A 374 12.17 12.47 10.28
CA CYS A 374 12.30 11.33 9.38
C CYS A 374 12.44 11.74 7.90
N LEU A 375 11.90 12.89 7.49
CA LEU A 375 11.83 13.31 6.08
C LEU A 375 13.22 13.39 5.40
N PRO A 376 14.23 14.10 5.95
CA PRO A 376 15.56 14.13 5.35
C PRO A 376 16.20 12.75 5.23
N VAL A 377 15.91 11.84 6.18
CA VAL A 377 16.42 10.47 6.14
C VAL A 377 15.79 9.68 5.01
N GLY A 378 14.47 9.80 4.83
CA GLY A 378 13.76 9.20 3.70
C GLY A 378 14.32 9.66 2.36
N VAL A 379 14.51 10.98 2.19
CA VAL A 379 15.13 11.58 0.99
C VAL A 379 16.53 11.01 0.76
N ALA A 380 17.38 10.99 1.78
CA ALA A 380 18.78 10.55 1.65
C ALA A 380 18.86 9.07 1.24
N VAL A 381 18.12 8.18 1.93
CA VAL A 381 18.17 6.75 1.65
C VAL A 381 17.61 6.45 0.26
N GLN A 382 16.51 7.09 -0.13
CA GLN A 382 15.87 6.82 -1.42
C GLN A 382 16.71 7.36 -2.59
N ALA A 383 17.24 8.59 -2.48
CA ALA A 383 18.12 9.19 -3.48
C ALA A 383 19.41 8.39 -3.65
N ALA A 384 20.07 8.05 -2.55
CA ALA A 384 21.32 7.29 -2.58
C ALA A 384 21.11 5.86 -3.13
N SER A 385 19.98 5.20 -2.82
CA SER A 385 19.65 3.89 -3.38
C SER A 385 19.41 3.96 -4.89
N ALA A 386 18.70 4.98 -5.37
CA ALA A 386 18.48 5.19 -6.80
C ALA A 386 19.81 5.44 -7.52
N LEU A 387 20.67 6.33 -7.02
CA LEU A 387 21.98 6.61 -7.62
C LEU A 387 22.89 5.37 -7.65
N ARG A 388 22.94 4.60 -6.58
CA ARG A 388 23.71 3.34 -6.55
C ARG A 388 23.27 2.35 -7.59
N TYR A 389 21.97 2.24 -7.82
CA TYR A 389 21.46 1.36 -8.85
C TYR A 389 21.83 1.85 -10.25
N LEU A 390 21.67 3.15 -10.52
CA LEU A 390 22.01 3.75 -11.81
C LEU A 390 23.52 3.65 -12.13
N GLN A 391 24.38 3.73 -11.10
CA GLN A 391 25.84 3.65 -11.25
C GLN A 391 26.41 2.22 -11.30
N LYS A 392 25.59 1.18 -11.02
CA LYS A 392 26.01 -0.21 -11.17
C LYS A 392 26.34 -0.47 -12.64
N ASN A 393 27.61 -0.67 -12.99
CA ASN A 393 28.03 -1.06 -14.32
C ASN A 393 27.32 -2.35 -14.74
N HIS A 394 27.00 -2.45 -16.02
CA HIS A 394 26.61 -3.73 -16.63
C HIS A 394 27.87 -4.60 -16.71
N ASP A 395 28.05 -5.53 -15.78
CA ASP A 395 28.97 -6.65 -15.92
C ASP A 395 28.27 -7.77 -16.70
#